data_ac24c59e4b590822a4bc6b7b2afd57ef
#
_entry.id   ac24c59e4b590822a4bc6b7b2afd57ef
#
_cell.length_a   1.000
_cell.length_b   1.000
_cell.length_c   1.000
_cell.angle_alpha   90.00
_cell.angle_beta   90.00
_cell.angle_gamma   90.00
#
_symmetry.space_group_name_H-M   'P 1'
#
loop_
_entity.id
_entity.type
_entity.pdbx_description
1 polymer ?
#
loop_
_entity_poly.entity_id
_entity_poly.type
_entity_poly.pdbx_seq_one_letter_code
_entity_poly.pdbx_strand_id
1 'polypeptide(L)'
;MFKKHLEDLRPEFPNVVGLILDQLYVDDLLGGADDTEAALAIANTAKDMFAQIKMKLHKWLSNCPDVLKCFQEPQHEPATNILKQVVSTDAGAKALGVRWDTKSDVVCFDPSYLIEAAKQKPTGHTKRDMLRLSSRIFDPLGLISPIVLEMRMLHQQLWAKGVQWDGAAPPELEAAWQKITDDLHHVHNVRVPRWIGTSTSSTPVELHIFCDASEKAYGAVVYGRIRNVDGHFTVNLLCSKTRVTPMPEKRPTLPRLELLSCELAARLVKTITTATKIEWQVTCWSDSKVALGWIRRNPQRWKQFVRNRVFLITNITCSSWWRHVPGLENPADLCSRGASAGKLIPAAIW
;
A
#
# COMPACT_ATOMS: atom_id res chain seq x y z
N MET A 1 15.12 -0.06 26.23
CA MET A 1 16.60 0.05 26.33
C MET A 1 17.16 0.78 25.09
N PHE A 2 16.91 0.32 23.88
CA PHE A 2 17.43 0.82 22.62
C PHE A 2 17.11 2.31 22.33
N LYS A 3 15.81 2.72 22.33
CA LYS A 3 15.42 4.11 22.14
C LYS A 3 16.05 5.08 23.15
N LYS A 4 16.25 4.62 24.40
CA LYS A 4 16.89 5.43 25.43
C LYS A 4 18.36 5.71 25.07
N HIS A 5 19.10 4.70 24.63
CA HIS A 5 20.49 4.89 24.19
C HIS A 5 20.60 5.87 23.03
N LEU A 6 19.72 5.78 22.02
CA LEU A 6 19.68 6.74 20.92
C LEU A 6 19.40 8.18 21.41
N GLU A 7 18.47 8.33 22.36
CA GLU A 7 18.20 9.65 22.96
C GLU A 7 19.41 10.18 23.74
N ASP A 8 20.17 9.31 24.41
CA ASP A 8 21.38 9.71 25.13
C ASP A 8 22.48 10.21 24.16
N LEU A 9 22.50 9.75 22.91
CA LEU A 9 23.40 10.22 21.85
C LEU A 9 22.89 11.45 21.08
N ARG A 10 21.66 11.90 21.32
CA ARG A 10 21.07 13.04 20.61
C ARG A 10 21.89 14.35 20.70
N PRO A 11 22.53 14.69 21.83
CA PRO A 11 23.37 15.91 21.90
C PRO A 11 24.57 15.89 20.95
N GLU A 12 25.11 14.68 20.66
CA GLU A 12 26.29 14.51 19.79
C GLU A 12 25.88 14.40 18.30
N PHE A 13 24.75 13.72 18.01
CA PHE A 13 24.25 13.45 16.66
C PHE A 13 22.77 13.81 16.48
N PRO A 14 22.37 15.09 16.67
CA PRO A 14 20.96 15.45 16.75
C PRO A 14 20.14 15.08 15.51
N ASN A 15 20.68 15.29 14.32
CA ASN A 15 19.99 15.03 13.04
C ASN A 15 19.85 13.53 12.76
N VAL A 16 20.92 12.76 12.97
CA VAL A 16 20.94 11.32 12.69
C VAL A 16 20.09 10.55 13.70
N VAL A 17 20.16 10.89 14.97
CA VAL A 17 19.31 10.28 16.01
C VAL A 17 17.83 10.52 15.72
N GLY A 18 17.46 11.75 15.33
CA GLY A 18 16.10 12.07 14.96
C GLY A 18 15.61 11.20 13.80
N LEU A 19 16.42 11.10 12.74
CA LEU A 19 16.13 10.29 11.56
C LEU A 19 16.01 8.79 11.90
N ILE A 20 16.95 8.24 12.70
CA ILE A 20 16.91 6.83 13.12
C ILE A 20 15.65 6.54 13.93
N LEU A 21 15.30 7.39 14.90
CA LEU A 21 14.12 7.20 15.75
C LEU A 21 12.80 7.24 14.97
N ASP A 22 12.73 8.09 13.96
CA ASP A 22 11.56 8.22 13.06
C ASP A 22 11.43 7.03 12.10
N GLN A 23 12.54 6.40 11.74
CA GLN A 23 12.61 5.36 10.69
C GLN A 23 12.90 3.96 11.22
N LEU A 24 13.02 3.81 12.53
CA LEU A 24 13.20 2.51 13.17
C LEU A 24 11.86 1.80 13.37
N TYR A 25 11.70 0.65 12.74
CA TYR A 25 10.54 -0.20 12.91
C TYR A 25 10.97 -1.57 13.47
N VAL A 26 10.72 -1.79 14.76
CA VAL A 26 11.09 -3.00 15.52
C VAL A 26 12.59 -3.29 15.41
N ASP A 27 13.00 -4.13 14.46
CA ASP A 27 14.36 -4.57 14.18
C ASP A 27 14.90 -4.09 12.81
N ASP A 28 14.05 -3.45 12.01
CA ASP A 28 14.43 -2.87 10.72
C ASP A 28 14.69 -1.37 10.84
N LEU A 29 15.83 -0.90 10.32
CA LEU A 29 16.13 0.52 10.14
C LEU A 29 16.01 0.89 8.68
N LEU A 30 15.15 1.84 8.38
CA LEU A 30 15.02 2.44 7.06
C LEU A 30 15.77 3.78 7.03
N GLY A 31 16.35 4.14 5.90
CA GLY A 31 17.07 5.40 5.74
C GLY A 31 17.01 5.87 4.30
N GLY A 32 17.18 7.16 4.10
CA GLY A 32 17.27 7.77 2.79
C GLY A 32 17.95 9.12 2.85
N ALA A 33 18.54 9.53 1.75
CA ALA A 33 19.18 10.82 1.57
C ALA A 33 19.03 11.27 0.12
N ASP A 34 19.25 12.56 -0.15
CA ASP A 34 19.14 13.14 -1.48
C ASP A 34 20.36 12.81 -2.37
N ASP A 35 21.50 12.45 -1.77
CA ASP A 35 22.71 12.07 -2.47
C ASP A 35 23.46 10.91 -1.79
N THR A 36 24.47 10.37 -2.49
CA THR A 36 25.27 9.22 -2.05
C THR A 36 26.13 9.53 -0.84
N GLU A 37 26.70 10.73 -0.76
CA GLU A 37 27.59 11.14 0.34
C GLU A 37 26.81 11.23 1.66
N ALA A 38 25.67 11.90 1.63
CA ALA A 38 24.75 11.97 2.77
C ALA A 38 24.24 10.59 3.19
N ALA A 39 23.90 9.71 2.23
CA ALA A 39 23.49 8.34 2.51
C ALA A 39 24.57 7.54 3.22
N LEU A 40 25.82 7.64 2.76
CA LEU A 40 26.99 6.99 3.39
C LEU A 40 27.26 7.54 4.80
N ALA A 41 27.17 8.85 4.98
CA ALA A 41 27.36 9.48 6.29
C ALA A 41 26.32 8.98 7.30
N ILE A 42 25.03 8.93 6.92
CA ILE A 42 23.95 8.40 7.75
C ILE A 42 24.19 6.94 8.10
N ALA A 43 24.52 6.11 7.11
CA ALA A 43 24.74 4.69 7.30
C ALA A 43 25.93 4.37 8.22
N ASN A 44 27.05 5.07 8.04
CA ASN A 44 28.22 4.93 8.92
C ASN A 44 27.91 5.37 10.35
N THR A 45 27.29 6.54 10.53
CA THR A 45 26.90 7.03 11.86
C THR A 45 25.95 6.07 12.55
N ALA A 46 24.95 5.54 11.83
CA ALA A 46 24.06 4.52 12.38
C ALA A 46 24.83 3.27 12.81
N LYS A 47 25.72 2.75 11.98
CA LYS A 47 26.57 1.59 12.31
C LYS A 47 27.36 1.80 13.59
N ASP A 48 28.00 2.97 13.73
CA ASP A 48 28.83 3.31 14.91
C ASP A 48 27.98 3.45 16.19
N MET A 49 26.82 4.11 16.11
CA MET A 49 25.90 4.22 17.23
C MET A 49 25.40 2.85 17.73
N PHE A 50 25.08 1.95 16.81
CA PHE A 50 24.62 0.61 17.18
C PHE A 50 25.77 -0.25 17.72
N ALA A 51 26.99 -0.06 17.22
CA ALA A 51 28.19 -0.75 17.73
C ALA A 51 28.50 -0.42 19.18
N GLN A 52 28.26 0.81 19.65
CA GLN A 52 28.45 1.24 21.03
C GLN A 52 27.64 0.40 22.03
N ILE A 53 26.47 -0.10 21.63
CA ILE A 53 25.64 -1.01 22.44
C ILE A 53 25.81 -2.48 22.05
N LYS A 54 26.92 -2.81 21.36
CA LYS A 54 27.24 -4.19 20.89
C LYS A 54 26.17 -4.77 19.98
N MET A 55 25.42 -3.93 19.27
CA MET A 55 24.49 -4.35 18.22
C MET A 55 25.14 -4.15 16.86
N LYS A 56 25.04 -5.15 15.99
CA LYS A 56 25.58 -5.08 14.64
C LYS A 56 24.43 -5.01 13.65
N LEU A 57 24.46 -3.98 12.78
CA LEU A 57 23.53 -3.88 11.67
C LEU A 57 23.94 -4.86 10.57
N HIS A 58 22.99 -5.66 10.11
CA HIS A 58 23.20 -6.71 9.10
C HIS A 58 22.18 -6.53 7.96
N LYS A 59 22.37 -7.30 6.86
CA LYS A 59 21.44 -7.37 5.72
C LYS A 59 21.19 -6.00 5.08
N TRP A 60 22.26 -5.26 4.85
CA TRP A 60 22.19 -3.96 4.19
C TRP A 60 21.57 -4.05 2.81
N LEU A 61 20.62 -3.18 2.52
CA LEU A 61 19.95 -3.02 1.24
C LEU A 61 19.99 -1.56 0.81
N SER A 62 20.28 -1.29 -0.45
CA SER A 62 20.26 0.06 -1.00
C SER A 62 20.00 0.02 -2.50
N ASN A 63 19.35 1.06 -3.03
CA ASN A 63 19.29 1.33 -4.47
C ASN A 63 20.58 2.04 -4.97
N CYS A 64 21.51 2.42 -4.06
CA CYS A 64 22.82 2.97 -4.39
C CYS A 64 23.89 1.88 -4.24
N PRO A 65 24.55 1.45 -5.36
CA PRO A 65 25.59 0.41 -5.30
C PRO A 65 26.78 0.80 -4.44
N ASP A 66 27.14 2.09 -4.36
CA ASP A 66 28.31 2.54 -3.60
C ASP A 66 28.07 2.42 -2.09
N VAL A 67 26.85 2.64 -1.63
CA VAL A 67 26.48 2.35 -0.23
C VAL A 67 26.65 0.86 0.05
N LEU A 68 26.18 -0.02 -0.84
CA LEU A 68 26.30 -1.47 -0.62
C LEU A 68 27.76 -1.94 -0.57
N LYS A 69 28.64 -1.41 -1.42
CA LYS A 69 30.08 -1.76 -1.42
C LYS A 69 30.76 -1.49 -0.08
N CYS A 70 30.37 -0.41 0.61
CA CYS A 70 30.94 -0.04 1.91
C CYS A 70 30.49 -0.96 3.07
N PHE A 71 29.37 -1.67 2.91
CA PHE A 71 28.76 -2.49 3.98
C PHE A 71 28.66 -3.99 3.65
N GLN A 72 29.15 -4.41 2.46
CA GLN A 72 29.30 -5.83 2.16
C GLN A 72 30.42 -6.41 3.02
N GLU A 73 30.07 -7.33 3.92
CA GLU A 73 31.06 -8.11 4.64
C GLU A 73 31.80 -9.03 3.67
N PRO A 74 33.14 -9.16 3.78
CA PRO A 74 33.87 -10.17 3.03
C PRO A 74 33.27 -11.54 3.36
N GLN A 75 32.97 -12.36 2.35
CA GLN A 75 32.36 -13.68 2.48
C GLN A 75 33.39 -14.67 3.08
N HIS A 76 33.70 -14.52 4.36
CA HIS A 76 34.65 -15.37 5.09
C HIS A 76 34.05 -16.05 6.32
N GLU A 77 32.81 -16.54 6.21
CA GLU A 77 32.37 -17.62 7.07
C GLU A 77 31.48 -18.60 6.28
N PRO A 78 31.65 -19.93 6.45
CA PRO A 78 30.75 -20.89 5.83
C PRO A 78 29.41 -20.78 6.53
N ALA A 79 28.51 -19.97 5.93
CA ALA A 79 27.14 -19.86 6.38
C ALA A 79 26.51 -21.26 6.38
N THR A 80 26.07 -21.71 7.54
CA THR A 80 25.20 -22.88 7.69
C THR A 80 24.08 -22.82 6.68
N ASN A 81 23.75 -23.92 6.03
CA ASN A 81 22.88 -24.06 4.85
C ASN A 81 21.49 -23.41 4.92
N ILE A 82 21.10 -22.82 6.04
CA ILE A 82 19.82 -22.12 6.23
C ILE A 82 19.83 -20.70 5.65
N LEU A 83 21.00 -20.06 5.49
CA LEU A 83 21.12 -18.68 4.98
C LEU A 83 21.31 -18.59 3.46
N LYS A 84 21.58 -19.69 2.76
CA LYS A 84 21.72 -19.71 1.30
C LYS A 84 20.41 -19.47 0.52
N GLN A 85 19.25 -19.56 1.16
CA GLN A 85 17.95 -19.31 0.52
C GLN A 85 17.56 -17.82 0.45
N VAL A 86 18.31 -16.90 1.05
CA VAL A 86 17.95 -15.48 1.15
C VAL A 86 18.70 -14.60 0.13
N VAL A 87 19.74 -15.12 -0.52
CA VAL A 87 20.51 -14.39 -1.54
C VAL A 87 20.36 -15.09 -2.89
N SER A 88 19.15 -15.24 -3.39
CA SER A 88 18.92 -15.46 -4.82
C SER A 88 18.87 -14.08 -5.49
N THR A 89 19.79 -13.83 -6.39
CA THR A 89 20.04 -12.59 -7.11
C THR A 89 18.88 -12.14 -8.03
N ASP A 90 17.77 -12.87 -8.10
CA ASP A 90 16.61 -12.57 -8.97
C ASP A 90 15.29 -12.31 -8.23
N ALA A 91 15.23 -12.55 -6.93
CA ALA A 91 14.02 -12.28 -6.16
C ALA A 91 14.28 -11.08 -5.25
N GLY A 92 13.74 -9.91 -5.60
CA GLY A 92 13.88 -8.65 -4.87
C GLY A 92 13.89 -8.80 -3.34
N ALA A 93 14.72 -8.02 -2.69
CA ALA A 93 14.87 -8.05 -1.23
C ALA A 93 13.57 -7.61 -0.54
N LYS A 94 13.35 -8.06 0.69
CA LYS A 94 12.18 -7.63 1.46
C LYS A 94 12.57 -6.53 2.44
N ALA A 95 11.87 -5.40 2.35
CA ALA A 95 11.90 -4.35 3.35
C ALA A 95 10.53 -4.25 4.03
N LEU A 96 10.46 -4.46 5.34
CA LEU A 96 9.19 -4.52 6.11
C LEU A 96 8.15 -5.50 5.51
N GLY A 97 8.61 -6.62 4.94
CA GLY A 97 7.75 -7.60 4.29
C GLY A 97 7.32 -7.25 2.85
N VAL A 98 7.55 -6.02 2.39
CA VAL A 98 7.32 -5.59 1.01
C VAL A 98 8.52 -5.94 0.16
N ARG A 99 8.29 -6.46 -1.03
CA ARG A 99 9.37 -6.81 -1.95
C ARG A 99 9.84 -5.56 -2.71
N TRP A 100 11.14 -5.28 -2.64
CA TRP A 100 11.79 -4.13 -3.25
C TRP A 100 12.89 -4.58 -4.21
N ASP A 101 12.74 -4.24 -5.48
CA ASP A 101 13.82 -4.37 -6.47
C ASP A 101 14.70 -3.12 -6.36
N THR A 102 15.87 -3.29 -5.74
CA THR A 102 16.80 -2.18 -5.49
C THR A 102 17.46 -1.65 -6.77
N LYS A 103 17.56 -2.46 -7.83
CA LYS A 103 18.19 -2.06 -9.11
C LYS A 103 17.31 -1.08 -9.89
N SER A 104 16.03 -1.35 -9.97
CA SER A 104 15.05 -0.51 -10.67
C SER A 104 14.28 0.43 -9.74
N ASP A 105 14.55 0.37 -8.43
CA ASP A 105 13.91 1.14 -7.35
C ASP A 105 12.38 1.08 -7.37
N VAL A 106 11.84 -0.14 -7.51
CA VAL A 106 10.39 -0.37 -7.55
C VAL A 106 9.93 -1.37 -6.48
N VAL A 107 8.73 -1.15 -5.99
CA VAL A 107 7.97 -2.14 -5.22
C VAL A 107 7.38 -3.14 -6.22
N CYS A 108 7.57 -4.41 -5.94
CA CYS A 108 7.10 -5.51 -6.78
C CYS A 108 6.44 -6.61 -5.95
N PHE A 109 5.76 -7.53 -6.62
CA PHE A 109 5.03 -8.63 -6.01
C PHE A 109 5.49 -9.97 -6.60
N ASP A 110 5.56 -11.00 -5.75
CA ASP A 110 5.86 -12.34 -6.18
C ASP A 110 4.71 -13.29 -5.83
N PRO A 111 3.88 -13.64 -6.79
CA PRO A 111 2.79 -14.58 -6.61
C PRO A 111 3.22 -16.05 -6.75
N SER A 112 4.50 -16.35 -6.99
CA SER A 112 5.00 -17.71 -7.31
C SER A 112 4.51 -18.75 -6.31
N TYR A 113 4.58 -18.42 -5.02
CA TYR A 113 4.12 -19.32 -3.97
C TYR A 113 2.60 -19.61 -4.05
N LEU A 114 1.79 -18.61 -4.40
CA LEU A 114 0.33 -18.76 -4.53
C LEU A 114 0.00 -19.61 -5.76
N ILE A 115 0.69 -19.35 -6.86
CA ILE A 115 0.56 -20.11 -8.12
C ILE A 115 0.93 -21.58 -7.88
N GLU A 116 2.03 -21.83 -7.21
CA GLU A 116 2.47 -23.18 -6.89
C GLU A 116 1.48 -23.91 -5.97
N ALA A 117 1.01 -23.24 -4.93
CA ALA A 117 0.02 -23.82 -4.02
C ALA A 117 -1.34 -24.07 -4.70
N ALA A 118 -1.74 -23.24 -5.66
CA ALA A 118 -2.93 -23.47 -6.47
C ALA A 118 -2.77 -24.69 -7.40
N LYS A 119 -1.59 -24.86 -8.02
CA LYS A 119 -1.28 -26.03 -8.86
C LYS A 119 -1.28 -27.34 -8.06
N GLN A 120 -0.84 -27.35 -6.81
CA GLN A 120 -0.85 -28.54 -5.95
C GLN A 120 -2.26 -29.01 -5.60
N LYS A 121 -3.26 -28.13 -5.65
CA LYS A 121 -4.67 -28.48 -5.45
C LYS A 121 -5.51 -27.84 -6.53
N PRO A 122 -5.61 -28.48 -7.72
CA PRO A 122 -6.25 -27.87 -8.89
C PRO A 122 -7.77 -27.74 -8.78
N THR A 123 -8.41 -28.53 -7.92
CA THR A 123 -9.87 -28.52 -7.72
C THR A 123 -10.26 -28.88 -6.29
N GLY A 124 -11.51 -28.66 -5.94
CA GLY A 124 -12.06 -29.04 -4.64
C GLY A 124 -11.58 -28.13 -3.51
N HIS A 125 -11.32 -26.86 -3.78
CA HIS A 125 -10.92 -25.90 -2.76
C HIS A 125 -12.03 -25.71 -1.73
N THR A 126 -11.64 -25.72 -0.47
CA THR A 126 -12.52 -25.37 0.64
C THR A 126 -12.47 -23.87 0.90
N LYS A 127 -13.47 -23.35 1.63
CA LYS A 127 -13.45 -21.96 2.09
C LYS A 127 -12.18 -21.63 2.89
N ARG A 128 -11.67 -22.58 3.67
CA ARG A 128 -10.41 -22.46 4.41
C ARG A 128 -9.20 -22.34 3.50
N ASP A 129 -9.15 -23.15 2.43
CA ASP A 129 -8.05 -23.10 1.47
C ASP A 129 -7.99 -21.73 0.75
N MET A 130 -9.12 -21.26 0.26
CA MET A 130 -9.21 -19.97 -0.43
C MET A 130 -8.80 -18.81 0.48
N LEU A 131 -9.23 -18.82 1.76
CA LEU A 131 -8.81 -17.79 2.73
C LEU A 131 -7.32 -17.88 3.03
N ARG A 132 -6.81 -19.09 3.27
CA ARG A 132 -5.39 -19.31 3.56
C ARG A 132 -4.49 -18.80 2.43
N LEU A 133 -4.88 -19.02 1.18
CA LEU A 133 -4.13 -18.57 0.02
C LEU A 133 -4.22 -17.04 -0.15
N SER A 134 -5.43 -16.47 -0.12
CA SER A 134 -5.62 -15.03 -0.27
C SER A 134 -4.97 -14.20 0.85
N SER A 135 -4.91 -14.72 2.08
CA SER A 135 -4.28 -14.03 3.22
C SER A 135 -2.76 -13.94 3.13
N ARG A 136 -2.13 -14.69 2.22
CA ARG A 136 -0.68 -14.64 1.99
C ARG A 136 -0.23 -13.53 1.05
N ILE A 137 -1.17 -12.87 0.38
CA ILE A 137 -0.87 -11.67 -0.38
C ILE A 137 -0.60 -10.54 0.60
N PHE A 138 0.68 -10.17 0.75
CA PHE A 138 1.09 -9.07 1.59
C PHE A 138 1.12 -7.77 0.77
N ASP A 139 0.08 -6.97 0.91
CA ASP A 139 -0.09 -5.68 0.22
C ASP A 139 -0.55 -4.61 1.22
N PRO A 140 0.35 -4.13 2.08
CA PRO A 140 0.00 -3.17 3.14
C PRO A 140 -0.40 -1.80 2.59
N LEU A 141 0.14 -1.42 1.43
CA LEU A 141 -0.18 -0.16 0.76
C LEU A 141 -1.40 -0.25 -0.16
N GLY A 142 -1.88 -1.46 -0.47
CA GLY A 142 -3.03 -1.65 -1.36
C GLY A 142 -2.72 -1.39 -2.83
N LEU A 143 -1.46 -1.58 -3.26
CA LEU A 143 -1.05 -1.34 -4.64
C LEU A 143 -1.69 -2.30 -5.65
N ILE A 144 -2.11 -3.48 -5.19
CA ILE A 144 -2.86 -4.47 -5.96
C ILE A 144 -4.26 -4.74 -5.36
N SER A 145 -4.79 -3.78 -4.63
CA SER A 145 -6.07 -3.96 -3.92
C SER A 145 -7.26 -4.34 -4.81
N PRO A 146 -7.37 -3.94 -6.08
CA PRO A 146 -8.43 -4.42 -6.97
C PRO A 146 -8.42 -5.95 -7.18
N ILE A 147 -7.23 -6.56 -7.27
CA ILE A 147 -7.07 -8.02 -7.39
C ILE A 147 -7.48 -8.71 -6.08
N VAL A 148 -6.97 -8.18 -4.96
CA VAL A 148 -7.31 -8.70 -3.62
C VAL A 148 -8.79 -8.55 -3.33
N LEU A 149 -9.44 -7.52 -3.87
CA LEU A 149 -10.88 -7.30 -3.73
C LEU A 149 -11.69 -8.42 -4.37
N GLU A 150 -11.31 -8.91 -5.54
CA GLU A 150 -12.01 -10.06 -6.18
C GLU A 150 -12.02 -11.29 -5.27
N MET A 151 -10.89 -11.59 -4.63
CA MET A 151 -10.80 -12.70 -3.67
C MET A 151 -11.71 -12.47 -2.43
N ARG A 152 -11.74 -11.24 -1.91
CA ARG A 152 -12.60 -10.88 -0.77
C ARG A 152 -14.08 -10.95 -1.11
N MET A 153 -14.48 -10.53 -2.30
CA MET A 153 -15.86 -10.66 -2.79
C MET A 153 -16.28 -12.11 -2.92
N LEU A 154 -15.40 -12.97 -3.45
CA LEU A 154 -15.65 -14.40 -3.54
C LEU A 154 -15.78 -15.03 -2.14
N HIS A 155 -14.94 -14.63 -1.20
CA HIS A 155 -15.06 -15.05 0.19
C HIS A 155 -16.42 -14.67 0.80
N GLN A 156 -16.90 -13.44 0.54
CA GLN A 156 -18.22 -13.02 1.01
C GLN A 156 -19.33 -13.88 0.42
N GLN A 157 -19.23 -14.28 -0.86
CA GLN A 157 -20.20 -15.17 -1.50
C GLN A 157 -20.22 -16.57 -0.87
N LEU A 158 -19.06 -17.11 -0.49
CA LEU A 158 -18.97 -18.37 0.27
C LEU A 158 -19.67 -18.28 1.63
N TRP A 159 -19.54 -17.14 2.32
CA TRP A 159 -20.28 -16.87 3.55
C TRP A 159 -21.79 -16.76 3.30
N ALA A 160 -22.21 -16.04 2.27
CA ALA A 160 -23.59 -15.86 1.89
C ALA A 160 -24.32 -17.18 1.61
N LYS A 161 -23.61 -18.12 0.98
CA LYS A 161 -24.12 -19.47 0.67
C LYS A 161 -24.03 -20.45 1.87
N GLY A 162 -23.57 -20.01 3.03
CA GLY A 162 -23.45 -20.86 4.22
C GLY A 162 -22.41 -21.98 4.11
N VAL A 163 -21.46 -21.88 3.18
CA VAL A 163 -20.42 -22.90 2.97
C VAL A 163 -19.61 -23.09 4.24
N GLN A 164 -19.50 -24.33 4.71
CA GLN A 164 -18.72 -24.67 5.89
C GLN A 164 -17.21 -24.50 5.63
N TRP A 165 -16.40 -24.37 6.69
CA TRP A 165 -14.97 -24.12 6.57
C TRP A 165 -14.22 -25.15 5.72
N ASP A 166 -14.53 -26.42 5.91
CA ASP A 166 -13.89 -27.56 5.25
C ASP A 166 -14.81 -28.20 4.19
N GLY A 167 -15.97 -27.57 3.92
CA GLY A 167 -16.85 -27.94 2.82
C GLY A 167 -16.29 -27.45 1.49
N ALA A 168 -16.46 -28.27 0.43
CA ALA A 168 -16.08 -27.90 -0.92
C ALA A 168 -16.87 -26.67 -1.38
N ALA A 169 -16.20 -25.76 -2.11
CA ALA A 169 -16.87 -24.62 -2.71
C ALA A 169 -17.86 -25.07 -3.78
N PRO A 170 -19.00 -24.37 -3.92
CA PRO A 170 -19.90 -24.61 -5.06
C PRO A 170 -19.16 -24.44 -6.39
N PRO A 171 -19.52 -25.22 -7.45
CA PRO A 171 -18.80 -25.24 -8.72
C PRO A 171 -18.57 -23.87 -9.35
N GLU A 172 -19.57 -22.97 -9.26
CA GLU A 172 -19.46 -21.62 -9.81
C GLU A 172 -18.46 -20.74 -9.05
N LEU A 173 -18.32 -20.92 -7.73
CA LEU A 173 -17.33 -20.20 -6.92
C LEU A 173 -15.94 -20.83 -7.07
N GLU A 174 -15.86 -22.13 -7.24
CA GLU A 174 -14.64 -22.84 -7.60
C GLU A 174 -14.09 -22.35 -8.95
N ALA A 175 -14.94 -22.25 -9.97
CA ALA A 175 -14.54 -21.73 -11.28
C ALA A 175 -14.09 -20.26 -11.21
N ALA A 176 -14.75 -19.44 -10.39
CA ALA A 176 -14.35 -18.06 -10.18
C ALA A 176 -12.99 -17.97 -9.45
N TRP A 177 -12.75 -18.84 -8.47
CA TRP A 177 -11.45 -18.95 -7.77
C TRP A 177 -10.33 -19.36 -8.73
N GLN A 178 -10.56 -20.39 -9.52
CA GLN A 178 -9.62 -20.86 -10.55
C GLN A 178 -9.20 -19.72 -11.48
N LYS A 179 -10.20 -18.99 -12.02
CA LYS A 179 -9.93 -17.84 -12.88
C LYS A 179 -9.04 -16.78 -12.21
N ILE A 180 -9.27 -16.48 -10.92
CA ILE A 180 -8.44 -15.53 -10.18
C ILE A 180 -7.02 -16.08 -10.03
N THR A 181 -6.86 -17.36 -9.66
CA THR A 181 -5.53 -17.98 -9.44
C THR A 181 -4.73 -18.12 -10.72
N ASP A 182 -5.39 -18.47 -11.84
CA ASP A 182 -4.75 -18.58 -13.15
C ASP A 182 -4.22 -17.22 -13.64
N ASP A 183 -4.92 -16.13 -13.31
CA ASP A 183 -4.54 -14.76 -13.70
C ASP A 183 -3.42 -14.18 -12.83
N LEU A 184 -3.12 -14.78 -11.66
CA LEU A 184 -2.12 -14.25 -10.71
C LEU A 184 -0.71 -14.14 -11.30
N HIS A 185 -0.36 -14.89 -12.33
CA HIS A 185 0.96 -14.78 -12.98
C HIS A 185 1.23 -13.38 -13.53
N HIS A 186 0.21 -12.62 -13.91
CA HIS A 186 0.36 -11.23 -14.33
C HIS A 186 0.83 -10.30 -13.22
N VAL A 187 0.64 -10.66 -11.95
CA VAL A 187 1.04 -9.82 -10.79
C VAL A 187 2.56 -9.58 -10.76
N HIS A 188 3.38 -10.46 -11.36
CA HIS A 188 4.82 -10.23 -11.54
C HIS A 188 5.15 -8.95 -12.31
N ASN A 189 4.24 -8.49 -13.15
CA ASN A 189 4.43 -7.29 -13.96
C ASN A 189 4.06 -6.00 -13.22
N VAL A 190 3.52 -6.09 -11.99
CA VAL A 190 3.23 -4.91 -11.17
C VAL A 190 4.53 -4.36 -10.61
N ARG A 191 4.90 -3.18 -11.06
CA ARG A 191 6.12 -2.46 -10.66
C ARG A 191 5.76 -1.02 -10.34
N VAL A 192 5.79 -0.68 -9.08
CA VAL A 192 5.41 0.67 -8.60
C VAL A 192 6.68 1.38 -8.12
N PRO A 193 7.03 2.56 -8.65
CA PRO A 193 8.17 3.33 -8.18
C PRO A 193 8.11 3.52 -6.65
N ARG A 194 9.20 3.17 -5.96
CA ARG A 194 9.29 3.35 -4.51
C ARG A 194 9.48 4.83 -4.16
N TRP A 195 10.36 5.49 -4.91
CA TRP A 195 10.58 6.91 -4.74
C TRP A 195 9.51 7.70 -5.50
N ILE A 196 8.88 8.62 -4.80
CA ILE A 196 7.76 9.39 -5.33
C ILE A 196 8.18 10.67 -6.03
N GLY A 197 9.48 10.95 -6.14
CA GLY A 197 10.03 12.11 -6.83
C GLY A 197 10.12 13.38 -5.97
N THR A 198 9.93 13.29 -4.66
CA THR A 198 10.11 14.41 -3.75
C THR A 198 11.58 14.65 -3.45
N SER A 199 12.07 15.87 -3.64
CA SER A 199 13.35 16.35 -3.13
C SER A 199 13.11 17.62 -2.32
N THR A 200 14.12 18.05 -1.56
CA THR A 200 14.05 19.30 -0.79
C THR A 200 13.77 20.55 -1.62
N SER A 201 14.01 20.47 -2.94
CA SER A 201 13.78 21.54 -3.92
C SER A 201 12.53 21.34 -4.80
N SER A 202 11.77 20.24 -4.65
CA SER A 202 10.58 20.00 -5.46
C SER A 202 9.37 20.78 -4.96
N THR A 203 8.77 21.59 -5.84
CA THR A 203 7.53 22.33 -5.59
C THR A 203 6.72 22.44 -6.87
N PRO A 204 5.39 22.44 -6.82
CA PRO A 204 4.50 21.98 -5.73
C PRO A 204 4.33 20.45 -5.71
N VAL A 205 3.98 19.91 -4.55
CA VAL A 205 3.67 18.49 -4.36
C VAL A 205 2.16 18.34 -4.16
N GLU A 206 1.49 17.65 -5.06
CA GLU A 206 0.04 17.51 -5.06
C GLU A 206 -0.36 16.09 -4.63
N LEU A 207 -1.39 15.98 -3.79
CA LEU A 207 -2.00 14.72 -3.37
C LEU A 207 -3.40 14.61 -3.95
N HIS A 208 -3.61 13.69 -4.86
CA HIS A 208 -4.89 13.41 -5.48
C HIS A 208 -5.49 12.13 -4.94
N ILE A 209 -6.66 12.22 -4.32
CA ILE A 209 -7.38 11.10 -3.74
C ILE A 209 -8.69 10.90 -4.49
N PHE A 210 -8.85 9.73 -5.08
CA PHE A 210 -10.07 9.33 -5.77
C PHE A 210 -10.84 8.33 -4.92
N CYS A 211 -12.16 8.42 -4.92
CA CYS A 211 -13.00 7.46 -4.21
C CYS A 211 -14.25 7.11 -5.02
N ASP A 212 -14.68 5.86 -4.87
CA ASP A 212 -15.82 5.31 -5.56
C ASP A 212 -16.51 4.22 -4.73
N ALA A 213 -17.77 3.95 -5.04
CA ALA A 213 -18.53 2.85 -4.46
C ALA A 213 -19.46 2.18 -5.46
N SER A 214 -19.54 0.87 -5.35
CA SER A 214 -20.53 0.03 -6.02
C SER A 214 -21.38 -0.72 -4.98
N GLU A 215 -22.34 -1.51 -5.43
CA GLU A 215 -23.08 -2.41 -4.55
C GLU A 215 -22.21 -3.52 -3.95
N LYS A 216 -21.05 -3.82 -4.53
CA LYS A 216 -20.17 -4.90 -4.12
C LYS A 216 -19.07 -4.45 -3.14
N ALA A 217 -18.52 -3.26 -3.38
CA ALA A 217 -17.43 -2.73 -2.58
C ALA A 217 -17.36 -1.20 -2.69
N TYR A 218 -16.56 -0.59 -1.83
CA TYR A 218 -16.19 0.81 -1.90
C TYR A 218 -14.70 0.97 -1.58
N GLY A 219 -14.09 1.99 -2.15
CA GLY A 219 -12.66 2.18 -1.99
C GLY A 219 -12.19 3.58 -2.29
N ALA A 220 -10.89 3.78 -2.05
CA ALA A 220 -10.19 4.99 -2.42
C ALA A 220 -8.76 4.64 -2.85
N VAL A 221 -8.22 5.44 -3.76
CA VAL A 221 -6.86 5.34 -4.28
C VAL A 221 -6.19 6.70 -4.24
N VAL A 222 -4.89 6.72 -3.99
CA VAL A 222 -4.13 7.95 -3.76
C VAL A 222 -2.94 8.01 -4.68
N TYR A 223 -2.79 9.15 -5.36
CA TYR A 223 -1.65 9.47 -6.21
C TYR A 223 -0.93 10.72 -5.71
N GLY A 224 0.40 10.68 -5.75
CA GLY A 224 1.24 11.85 -5.65
C GLY A 224 1.55 12.38 -7.05
N ARG A 225 1.35 13.68 -7.28
CA ARG A 225 1.72 14.38 -8.51
C ARG A 225 2.77 15.42 -8.19
N ILE A 226 3.95 15.23 -8.73
CA ILE A 226 5.12 16.05 -8.46
C ILE A 226 5.59 16.72 -9.73
N ARG A 227 5.89 18.02 -9.67
CA ARG A 227 6.48 18.75 -10.76
C ARG A 227 8.00 18.61 -10.70
N ASN A 228 8.57 18.05 -11.74
CA ASN A 228 10.02 17.88 -11.87
C ASN A 228 10.69 19.22 -12.21
N VAL A 229 12.01 19.29 -12.07
CA VAL A 229 12.83 20.49 -12.41
C VAL A 229 12.71 20.88 -13.88
N ASP A 230 12.47 19.92 -14.78
CA ASP A 230 12.25 20.13 -16.22
C ASP A 230 10.85 20.63 -16.56
N GLY A 231 9.97 20.80 -15.55
CA GLY A 231 8.60 21.26 -15.69
C GLY A 231 7.57 20.17 -15.99
N HIS A 232 8.00 18.93 -16.27
CA HIS A 232 7.11 17.78 -16.43
C HIS A 232 6.53 17.31 -15.10
N PHE A 233 5.38 16.63 -15.17
CA PHE A 233 4.77 16.04 -13.98
C PHE A 233 4.98 14.53 -13.94
N THR A 234 5.41 14.03 -12.79
CA THR A 234 5.40 12.60 -12.47
C THR A 234 4.19 12.30 -11.59
N VAL A 235 3.46 11.24 -11.91
CA VAL A 235 2.32 10.76 -11.13
C VAL A 235 2.63 9.36 -10.64
N ASN A 236 2.57 9.16 -9.33
CA ASN A 236 2.89 7.89 -8.69
C ASN A 236 1.72 7.41 -7.83
N LEU A 237 1.35 6.14 -7.96
CA LEU A 237 0.43 5.46 -7.04
C LEU A 237 1.10 5.34 -5.67
N LEU A 238 0.48 5.90 -4.63
CA LEU A 238 1.00 5.86 -3.27
C LEU A 238 0.38 4.72 -2.45
N CYS A 239 -0.93 4.65 -2.46
CA CYS A 239 -1.66 3.59 -1.78
C CYS A 239 -3.12 3.54 -2.23
N SER A 240 -3.78 2.44 -1.89
CA SER A 240 -5.24 2.34 -1.99
C SER A 240 -5.84 1.55 -0.82
N LYS A 241 -7.14 1.63 -0.67
CA LYS A 241 -7.90 0.85 0.32
C LYS A 241 -9.25 0.47 -0.23
N THR A 242 -9.59 -0.80 -0.10
CA THR A 242 -10.89 -1.34 -0.51
C THR A 242 -11.62 -1.98 0.67
N ARG A 243 -12.95 -1.94 0.65
CA ARG A 243 -13.81 -2.65 1.59
C ARG A 243 -14.99 -3.25 0.85
N VAL A 244 -15.24 -4.53 1.07
CA VAL A 244 -16.46 -5.21 0.60
C VAL A 244 -17.66 -4.63 1.34
N THR A 245 -18.77 -4.39 0.64
CA THR A 245 -20.00 -3.89 1.26
C THR A 245 -20.60 -4.96 2.17
N PRO A 246 -21.36 -4.58 3.21
CA PRO A 246 -22.10 -5.55 4.00
C PRO A 246 -23.06 -6.40 3.14
N MET A 247 -23.46 -7.55 3.66
CA MET A 247 -24.46 -8.42 3.03
C MET A 247 -25.74 -7.65 2.71
N PRO A 248 -26.54 -8.08 1.70
CA PRO A 248 -27.69 -7.35 1.19
C PRO A 248 -28.66 -6.84 2.26
N GLU A 249 -28.91 -7.67 3.30
CA GLU A 249 -29.86 -7.34 4.37
C GLU A 249 -29.40 -6.15 5.23
N LYS A 250 -28.09 -5.89 5.29
CA LYS A 250 -27.45 -4.81 6.07
C LYS A 250 -26.78 -3.76 5.19
N ARG A 251 -26.95 -3.86 3.86
CA ARG A 251 -26.26 -2.97 2.93
C ARG A 251 -26.84 -1.56 3.00
N PRO A 252 -26.00 -0.53 3.18
CA PRO A 252 -26.40 0.84 2.98
C PRO A 252 -26.84 1.09 1.53
N THR A 253 -27.66 2.10 1.29
CA THR A 253 -28.00 2.56 -0.07
C THR A 253 -26.74 3.05 -0.81
N LEU A 254 -26.73 3.00 -2.13
CA LEU A 254 -25.57 3.41 -2.94
C LEU A 254 -25.03 4.79 -2.56
N PRO A 255 -25.84 5.86 -2.41
CA PRO A 255 -25.33 7.16 -1.96
C PRO A 255 -24.64 7.12 -0.59
N ARG A 256 -25.06 6.24 0.30
CA ARG A 256 -24.40 6.05 1.59
C ARG A 256 -23.09 5.30 1.46
N LEU A 257 -22.98 4.35 0.52
CA LEU A 257 -21.71 3.68 0.19
C LEU A 257 -20.70 4.66 -0.43
N GLU A 258 -21.17 5.53 -1.32
CA GLU A 258 -20.37 6.63 -1.89
C GLU A 258 -19.85 7.56 -0.78
N LEU A 259 -20.67 7.90 0.22
CA LEU A 259 -20.21 8.68 1.37
C LEU A 259 -19.18 7.91 2.22
N LEU A 260 -19.32 6.58 2.35
CA LEU A 260 -18.32 5.75 3.03
C LEU A 260 -16.98 5.70 2.26
N SER A 261 -17.00 5.73 0.93
CA SER A 261 -15.77 5.85 0.13
C SER A 261 -15.09 7.20 0.36
N CYS A 262 -15.88 8.29 0.46
CA CYS A 262 -15.35 9.62 0.82
C CYS A 262 -14.74 9.64 2.25
N GLU A 263 -15.37 8.96 3.22
CA GLU A 263 -14.81 8.80 4.56
C GLU A 263 -13.47 8.06 4.52
N LEU A 264 -13.39 7.00 3.70
CA LEU A 264 -12.15 6.23 3.53
C LEU A 264 -11.06 7.08 2.90
N ALA A 265 -11.39 7.88 1.87
CA ALA A 265 -10.50 8.85 1.25
C ALA A 265 -9.95 9.87 2.27
N ALA A 266 -10.82 10.47 3.09
CA ALA A 266 -10.40 11.41 4.12
C ALA A 266 -9.43 10.76 5.13
N ARG A 267 -9.68 9.50 5.54
CA ARG A 267 -8.77 8.75 6.42
C ARG A 267 -7.41 8.49 5.77
N LEU A 268 -7.34 8.22 4.46
CA LEU A 268 -6.08 8.06 3.73
C LEU A 268 -5.33 9.39 3.65
N VAL A 269 -6.01 10.53 3.42
CA VAL A 269 -5.40 11.86 3.51
C VAL A 269 -4.67 12.01 4.84
N LYS A 270 -5.39 11.80 5.96
CA LYS A 270 -4.80 11.92 7.30
C LYS A 270 -3.59 11.02 7.47
N THR A 271 -3.69 9.76 7.04
CA THR A 271 -2.59 8.79 7.19
C THR A 271 -1.34 9.26 6.43
N ILE A 272 -1.48 9.68 5.18
CA ILE A 272 -0.35 10.07 4.34
C ILE A 272 0.28 11.37 4.84
N THR A 273 -0.53 12.40 5.09
CA THR A 273 -0.02 13.70 5.55
C THR A 273 0.70 13.60 6.90
N THR A 274 0.23 12.70 7.78
CA THR A 274 0.90 12.44 9.06
C THR A 274 2.20 11.64 8.87
N ALA A 275 2.19 10.64 7.99
CA ALA A 275 3.34 9.74 7.81
C ALA A 275 4.49 10.38 7.03
N THR A 276 4.19 11.17 6.00
CA THR A 276 5.21 11.71 5.10
C THR A 276 5.83 13.02 5.59
N LYS A 277 5.14 13.76 6.46
CA LYS A 277 5.53 15.12 6.92
C LYS A 277 5.72 16.11 5.75
N ILE A 278 5.13 15.83 4.58
CA ILE A 278 5.18 16.67 3.38
C ILE A 278 3.98 17.62 3.40
N GLU A 279 4.17 18.86 3.02
CA GLU A 279 3.09 19.83 2.79
C GLU A 279 2.41 19.57 1.45
N TRP A 280 1.39 18.72 1.47
CA TRP A 280 0.64 18.34 0.28
C TRP A 280 -0.44 19.35 -0.08
N GLN A 281 -0.52 19.71 -1.35
CA GLN A 281 -1.72 20.34 -1.90
C GLN A 281 -2.77 19.25 -2.20
N VAL A 282 -3.77 19.13 -1.33
CA VAL A 282 -4.73 18.02 -1.36
C VAL A 282 -5.92 18.33 -2.26
N THR A 283 -6.28 17.36 -3.12
CA THR A 283 -7.54 17.35 -3.88
C THR A 283 -8.20 15.97 -3.75
N CYS A 284 -9.48 15.95 -3.34
CA CYS A 284 -10.30 14.76 -3.23
C CYS A 284 -11.33 14.70 -4.36
N TRP A 285 -11.45 13.56 -5.02
CA TRP A 285 -12.29 13.35 -6.19
C TRP A 285 -13.36 12.28 -5.94
N SER A 286 -14.59 12.57 -6.33
CA SER A 286 -15.69 11.61 -6.35
C SER A 286 -16.61 11.91 -7.54
N ASP A 287 -17.18 10.88 -8.14
CA ASP A 287 -18.21 10.99 -9.17
C ASP A 287 -19.62 11.15 -8.60
N SER A 288 -19.77 10.95 -7.29
CA SER A 288 -21.06 11.10 -6.58
C SER A 288 -21.39 12.56 -6.29
N LYS A 289 -22.25 13.17 -7.11
CA LYS A 289 -22.80 14.49 -6.84
C LYS A 289 -23.58 14.56 -5.52
N VAL A 290 -24.17 13.46 -5.10
CA VAL A 290 -24.92 13.36 -3.83
C VAL A 290 -23.97 13.44 -2.64
N ALA A 291 -22.92 12.63 -2.61
CA ALA A 291 -21.91 12.64 -1.54
C ALA A 291 -21.22 14.02 -1.47
N LEU A 292 -20.82 14.60 -2.60
CA LEU A 292 -20.26 15.94 -2.67
C LEU A 292 -21.22 17.00 -2.15
N GLY A 293 -22.51 16.88 -2.48
CA GLY A 293 -23.56 17.77 -1.97
C GLY A 293 -23.74 17.69 -0.45
N TRP A 294 -23.54 16.51 0.14
CA TRP A 294 -23.55 16.34 1.59
C TRP A 294 -22.31 16.96 2.26
N ILE A 295 -21.12 16.72 1.71
CA ILE A 295 -19.85 17.20 2.29
C ILE A 295 -19.74 18.73 2.26
N ARG A 296 -20.28 19.37 1.21
CA ARG A 296 -20.21 20.83 1.04
C ARG A 296 -21.20 21.62 1.91
N ARG A 297 -22.08 20.96 2.64
CA ARG A 297 -23.11 21.60 3.48
C ARG A 297 -22.91 21.29 4.94
N ASN A 298 -23.51 22.11 5.83
CA ASN A 298 -23.45 21.93 7.26
C ASN A 298 -23.93 20.52 7.67
N PRO A 299 -23.13 19.72 8.39
CA PRO A 299 -23.47 18.36 8.83
C PRO A 299 -24.78 18.26 9.62
N GLN A 300 -25.14 19.30 10.38
CA GLN A 300 -26.34 19.33 11.23
C GLN A 300 -27.65 19.22 10.42
N ARG A 301 -27.63 19.47 9.12
CA ARG A 301 -28.79 19.34 8.23
C ARG A 301 -29.16 17.89 7.94
N TRP A 302 -28.28 16.93 8.24
CA TRP A 302 -28.41 15.54 7.81
C TRP A 302 -28.85 14.62 8.96
N LYS A 303 -29.52 13.52 8.59
CA LYS A 303 -29.80 12.44 9.54
C LYS A 303 -28.49 11.82 10.07
N GLN A 304 -28.57 11.17 11.22
CA GLN A 304 -27.43 10.68 12.01
C GLN A 304 -26.32 9.98 11.17
N PHE A 305 -26.70 9.06 10.28
CA PHE A 305 -25.73 8.32 9.49
C PHE A 305 -24.85 9.24 8.62
N VAL A 306 -25.49 10.13 7.86
CA VAL A 306 -24.80 11.09 6.97
C VAL A 306 -24.07 12.14 7.82
N ARG A 307 -24.73 12.70 8.82
CA ARG A 307 -24.16 13.71 9.72
C ARG A 307 -22.83 13.27 10.31
N ASN A 308 -22.79 12.06 10.90
CA ASN A 308 -21.56 11.57 11.57
C ASN A 308 -20.41 11.40 10.58
N ARG A 309 -20.68 10.96 9.34
CA ARG A 309 -19.64 10.77 8.32
C ARG A 309 -19.16 12.09 7.74
N VAL A 310 -20.09 12.98 7.41
CA VAL A 310 -19.74 14.33 6.94
C VAL A 310 -18.92 15.06 7.99
N PHE A 311 -19.31 14.99 9.27
CA PHE A 311 -18.53 15.56 10.37
C PHE A 311 -17.11 15.01 10.43
N LEU A 312 -16.93 13.68 10.32
CA LEU A 312 -15.61 13.05 10.30
C LEU A 312 -14.80 13.51 9.08
N ILE A 313 -15.40 13.54 7.89
CA ILE A 313 -14.74 13.98 6.66
C ILE A 313 -14.27 15.43 6.78
N THR A 314 -15.14 16.32 7.23
CA THR A 314 -14.85 17.77 7.32
C THR A 314 -13.91 18.13 8.47
N ASN A 315 -13.73 17.27 9.46
CA ASN A 315 -12.69 17.43 10.47
C ASN A 315 -11.28 17.05 9.98
N ILE A 316 -11.20 16.30 8.90
CA ILE A 316 -9.92 15.85 8.33
C ILE A 316 -9.58 16.65 7.07
N THR A 317 -10.59 16.95 6.23
CA THR A 317 -10.44 17.56 4.91
C THR A 317 -11.25 18.83 4.82
N CYS A 318 -10.74 19.84 4.10
CA CYS A 318 -11.54 21.02 3.78
C CYS A 318 -12.59 20.68 2.71
N SER A 319 -13.81 21.17 2.86
CA SER A 319 -14.88 20.96 1.85
C SER A 319 -14.53 21.51 0.46
N SER A 320 -13.66 22.52 0.38
CA SER A 320 -13.15 23.08 -0.87
C SER A 320 -12.18 22.16 -1.63
N TRP A 321 -11.63 21.15 -0.98
CA TRP A 321 -10.75 20.16 -1.62
C TRP A 321 -11.52 19.13 -2.44
N TRP A 322 -12.84 19.00 -2.19
CA TRP A 322 -13.69 18.01 -2.84
C TRP A 322 -14.18 18.46 -4.20
N ARG A 323 -13.87 17.70 -5.23
CA ARG A 323 -14.21 17.97 -6.63
C ARG A 323 -14.91 16.78 -7.27
N HIS A 324 -15.65 17.05 -8.32
CA HIS A 324 -16.29 16.02 -9.13
C HIS A 324 -15.33 15.55 -10.21
N VAL A 325 -15.29 14.23 -10.43
CA VAL A 325 -14.62 13.58 -11.56
C VAL A 325 -15.68 12.78 -12.33
N PRO A 326 -15.62 12.70 -13.67
CA PRO A 326 -16.49 11.80 -14.45
C PRO A 326 -16.18 10.33 -14.08
N GLY A 327 -17.22 9.48 -13.96
CA GLY A 327 -17.03 8.09 -13.54
C GLY A 327 -16.04 7.30 -14.41
N LEU A 328 -16.02 7.53 -15.72
CA LEU A 328 -15.05 6.88 -16.65
C LEU A 328 -13.60 7.30 -16.43
N GLU A 329 -13.37 8.43 -15.79
CA GLU A 329 -12.04 8.98 -15.46
C GLU A 329 -11.66 8.72 -14.01
N ASN A 330 -12.52 8.01 -13.25
CA ASN A 330 -12.30 7.74 -11.83
C ASN A 330 -11.51 6.43 -11.62
N PRO A 331 -10.20 6.48 -11.28
CA PRO A 331 -9.43 5.27 -11.04
C PRO A 331 -9.94 4.43 -9.86
N ALA A 332 -10.68 5.04 -8.94
CA ALA A 332 -11.27 4.34 -7.80
C ALA A 332 -12.41 3.37 -8.20
N ASP A 333 -12.91 3.42 -9.45
CA ASP A 333 -13.85 2.42 -9.98
C ASP A 333 -13.26 0.99 -9.87
N LEU A 334 -11.94 0.85 -10.06
CA LEU A 334 -11.24 -0.42 -9.84
C LEU A 334 -11.24 -0.84 -8.36
N CYS A 335 -11.24 0.11 -7.44
CA CYS A 335 -11.34 -0.15 -5.99
C CYS A 335 -12.75 -0.58 -5.53
N SER A 336 -13.78 -0.28 -6.31
CA SER A 336 -15.18 -0.61 -5.99
C SER A 336 -15.69 -1.84 -6.74
N ARG A 337 -15.10 -2.17 -7.90
CA ARG A 337 -15.54 -3.27 -8.76
C ARG A 337 -14.59 -4.47 -8.74
N GLY A 338 -13.32 -4.26 -8.41
CA GLY A 338 -12.25 -5.23 -8.61
C GLY A 338 -11.73 -5.24 -10.04
N ALA A 339 -10.57 -5.85 -10.22
CA ALA A 339 -9.99 -6.10 -11.52
C ALA A 339 -9.10 -7.33 -11.47
N SER A 340 -9.12 -8.14 -12.52
CA SER A 340 -8.13 -9.20 -12.68
C SER A 340 -6.73 -8.62 -12.92
N ALA A 341 -5.68 -9.38 -12.61
CA ALA A 341 -4.30 -8.90 -12.74
C ALA A 341 -3.96 -8.53 -14.18
N GLY A 342 -4.40 -9.32 -15.14
CA GLY A 342 -4.20 -9.06 -16.57
C GLY A 342 -4.90 -7.79 -17.07
N LYS A 343 -5.95 -7.32 -16.39
CA LYS A 343 -6.62 -6.06 -16.70
C LYS A 343 -6.05 -4.86 -15.95
N LEU A 344 -5.60 -5.07 -14.72
CA LEU A 344 -5.08 -3.99 -13.87
C LEU A 344 -3.78 -3.42 -14.43
N ILE A 345 -2.86 -4.27 -14.88
CA ILE A 345 -1.52 -3.86 -15.29
C ILE A 345 -1.53 -2.96 -16.54
N PRO A 346 -2.26 -3.29 -17.63
CA PRO A 346 -2.34 -2.42 -18.78
C PRO A 346 -3.31 -1.24 -18.59
N ALA A 347 -4.01 -1.15 -17.45
CA ALA A 347 -4.97 -0.08 -17.22
C ALA A 347 -4.25 1.27 -17.06
N ALA A 348 -4.34 2.11 -18.07
CA ALA A 348 -3.74 3.45 -18.04
C ALA A 348 -4.28 4.35 -16.90
N ILE A 349 -5.36 3.92 -16.26
CA ILE A 349 -6.03 4.67 -15.19
C ILE A 349 -5.57 4.23 -13.78
N TRP A 350 -4.77 3.14 -13.65
CA TRP A 350 -4.27 2.62 -12.35
C TRP A 350 -2.81 2.96 -12.11
#